data_dd588907137650ef52065f56e2cc4198
#
_entry.id   dd588907137650ef52065f56e2cc4198
#
_cell.length_a   1.000
_cell.length_b   1.000
_cell.length_c   1.000
_cell.angle_alpha   90.00
_cell.angle_beta   90.00
_cell.angle_gamma   90.00
#
_symmetry.space_group_name_H-M   'P 1'
#
loop_
_entity.id
_entity.type
_entity.pdbx_description
1 polymer ?
#
loop_
_entity_poly.entity_id
_entity_poly.type
_entity_poly.pdbx_seq_one_letter_code
_entity_poly.pdbx_strand_id
1 'polypeptide(L)'
;MPTEIPDPRLTEVADNVFAYIQPDGTWFLNNTGFLRGERGVTVIDQCGTEARARRFQETVARTCEPPVQTLINTHHHADHTFGNFVAPPHATIVAHRKARDEVIATGTSIAAAFEGPDWGDIEIVPPFLCFEDRLTLFVDDLECQLIHFGTPAHTTND
;
A
#
# COMPACT_ATOMS: atom_id res chain seq x y z
N MET A 1 -0.38 -13.87 -26.02
CA MET A 1 0.81 -13.03 -25.75
C MET A 1 0.50 -12.29 -24.48
N PRO A 2 1.27 -12.40 -23.39
CA PRO A 2 1.10 -11.46 -22.29
C PRO A 2 1.42 -10.08 -22.86
N THR A 3 0.43 -9.20 -22.87
CA THR A 3 0.64 -7.79 -23.15
C THR A 3 1.58 -7.26 -22.07
N GLU A 4 2.76 -6.87 -22.44
CA GLU A 4 3.74 -6.26 -21.55
C GLU A 4 3.06 -5.06 -20.89
N ILE A 5 2.83 -5.14 -19.58
CA ILE A 5 2.16 -4.06 -18.87
C ILE A 5 3.14 -2.90 -18.82
N PRO A 6 2.75 -1.72 -19.32
CA PRO A 6 3.64 -0.56 -19.37
C PRO A 6 4.21 -0.20 -18.00
N ASP A 7 5.30 0.54 -17.99
CA ASP A 7 5.98 0.96 -16.77
C ASP A 7 5.14 1.97 -15.98
N PRO A 8 5.04 1.80 -14.65
CA PRO A 8 4.41 2.78 -13.79
C PRO A 8 5.15 4.13 -13.83
N ARG A 9 4.40 5.20 -13.65
CA ARG A 9 4.93 6.56 -13.63
C ARG A 9 4.98 7.10 -12.21
N LEU A 10 6.16 7.54 -11.76
CA LEU A 10 6.31 8.30 -10.54
C LEU A 10 6.10 9.80 -10.84
N THR A 11 5.28 10.46 -10.03
CA THR A 11 5.01 11.89 -10.14
C THR A 11 5.02 12.52 -8.74
N GLU A 12 5.82 13.55 -8.53
CA GLU A 12 5.72 14.40 -7.35
C GLU A 12 4.51 15.34 -7.56
N VAL A 13 3.48 15.17 -6.75
CA VAL A 13 2.19 15.88 -6.89
C VAL A 13 2.08 17.10 -5.95
N ALA A 14 2.89 17.11 -4.91
CA ALA A 14 3.15 18.24 -4.02
C ALA A 14 4.53 18.03 -3.39
N ASP A 15 5.06 19.02 -2.70
CA ASP A 15 6.37 18.94 -2.05
C ASP A 15 6.46 17.69 -1.16
N ASN A 16 7.37 16.78 -1.51
CA ASN A 16 7.59 15.51 -0.83
C ASN A 16 6.40 14.51 -0.85
N VAL A 17 5.40 14.74 -1.69
CA VAL A 17 4.24 13.85 -1.89
C VAL A 17 4.29 13.25 -3.28
N PHE A 18 4.43 11.93 -3.35
CA PHE A 18 4.63 11.20 -4.59
C PHE A 18 3.47 10.24 -4.89
N ALA A 19 2.97 10.30 -6.11
CA ALA A 19 2.04 9.33 -6.67
C ALA A 19 2.78 8.37 -7.60
N TYR A 20 2.59 7.06 -7.36
CA TYR A 20 3.07 5.99 -8.23
C TYR A 20 1.88 5.46 -9.01
N ILE A 21 1.81 5.86 -10.28
CA ILE A 21 0.63 5.69 -11.12
C ILE A 21 0.85 4.49 -12.04
N GLN A 22 0.01 3.49 -11.90
CA GLN A 22 -0.04 2.35 -12.79
C GLN A 22 -0.69 2.76 -14.10
N PRO A 23 -0.13 2.37 -15.27
CA PRO A 23 -0.59 2.88 -16.57
C PRO A 23 -1.86 2.20 -17.07
N ASP A 24 -2.27 1.12 -16.46
CA ASP A 24 -3.38 0.28 -16.90
C ASP A 24 -4.46 0.26 -15.82
N GLY A 25 -5.71 0.42 -16.20
CA GLY A 25 -6.87 0.37 -15.31
C GLY A 25 -7.50 -1.01 -15.19
N THR A 26 -6.75 -2.09 -15.38
CA THR A 26 -7.26 -3.45 -15.16
C THR A 26 -7.39 -3.78 -13.67
N TRP A 27 -8.05 -4.90 -13.37
CA TRP A 27 -8.20 -5.39 -12.00
C TRP A 27 -6.84 -5.64 -11.34
N PHE A 28 -6.75 -5.37 -10.05
CA PHE A 28 -5.56 -5.52 -9.21
C PHE A 28 -4.37 -4.63 -9.60
N LEU A 29 -4.63 -3.57 -10.36
CA LEU A 29 -3.68 -2.50 -10.65
C LEU A 29 -4.13 -1.22 -9.96
N ASN A 30 -3.74 -1.08 -8.72
CA ASN A 30 -3.98 0.12 -7.92
C ASN A 30 -2.88 1.16 -8.12
N ASN A 31 -3.20 2.40 -7.89
CA ASN A 31 -2.19 3.43 -7.65
C ASN A 31 -1.76 3.41 -6.19
N THR A 32 -0.49 3.68 -5.94
CA THR A 32 0.08 3.82 -4.61
C THR A 32 0.80 5.16 -4.50
N GLY A 33 1.39 5.44 -3.35
CA GLY A 33 2.17 6.65 -3.19
C GLY A 33 3.04 6.63 -1.96
N PHE A 34 3.78 7.71 -1.75
CA PHE A 34 4.58 7.86 -0.54
C PHE A 34 4.83 9.34 -0.21
N LEU A 35 5.07 9.57 1.07
CA LEU A 35 5.48 10.83 1.64
C LEU A 35 6.95 10.71 2.04
N ARG A 36 7.81 11.61 1.53
CA ARG A 36 9.24 11.62 1.83
C ARG A 36 9.50 12.55 2.99
N GLY A 37 9.98 12.00 4.10
CA GLY A 37 10.50 12.76 5.23
C GLY A 37 12.03 12.72 5.30
N GLU A 38 12.63 13.59 6.10
CA GLU A 38 14.10 13.64 6.31
C GLU A 38 14.63 12.38 7.00
N ARG A 39 13.83 11.76 7.87
CA ARG A 39 14.23 10.60 8.67
C ARG A 39 13.58 9.29 8.27
N GLY A 40 12.56 9.34 7.42
CA GLY A 40 11.83 8.14 7.01
C GLY A 40 10.76 8.43 5.96
N VAL A 41 10.40 7.39 5.24
CA VAL A 41 9.35 7.42 4.23
C VAL A 41 8.09 6.79 4.79
N THR A 42 6.94 7.42 4.54
CA THR A 42 5.62 6.85 4.77
C THR A 42 5.02 6.43 3.43
N VAL A 43 4.82 5.14 3.24
CA VAL A 43 4.19 4.56 2.05
C VAL A 43 2.68 4.47 2.26
N ILE A 44 1.91 4.72 1.21
CA ILE A 44 0.45 4.59 1.18
C ILE A 44 0.10 3.49 0.19
N ASP A 45 -0.42 2.39 0.69
CA ASP A 45 -0.71 1.14 0.02
C ASP A 45 0.50 0.44 -0.62
N GLN A 46 0.31 -0.83 -0.93
CA GLN A 46 1.23 -1.65 -1.70
C GLN A 46 0.60 -2.03 -3.04
N CYS A 47 1.29 -2.88 -3.80
CA CYS A 47 0.78 -3.45 -5.03
C CYS A 47 0.31 -4.89 -4.80
N GLY A 48 -0.61 -5.38 -5.64
CA GLY A 48 -1.26 -6.67 -5.48
C GLY A 48 -0.38 -7.89 -5.80
N THR A 49 0.69 -7.75 -6.60
CA THR A 49 1.59 -8.86 -6.92
C THR A 49 2.97 -8.63 -6.35
N GLU A 50 3.69 -9.70 -6.04
CA GLU A 50 5.05 -9.62 -5.51
C GLU A 50 5.97 -8.80 -6.42
N ALA A 51 5.98 -9.09 -7.71
CA ALA A 51 6.85 -8.40 -8.66
C ALA A 51 6.59 -6.89 -8.69
N ARG A 52 5.31 -6.46 -8.64
CA ARG A 52 4.95 -5.04 -8.60
C ARG A 52 5.28 -4.38 -7.28
N ALA A 53 5.04 -5.07 -6.17
CA ALA A 53 5.36 -4.56 -4.84
C ALA A 53 6.88 -4.35 -4.67
N ARG A 54 7.70 -5.31 -5.13
CA ARG A 54 9.17 -5.16 -5.13
C ARG A 54 9.62 -3.99 -6.01
N ARG A 55 9.08 -3.87 -7.21
CA ARG A 55 9.38 -2.75 -8.12
C ARG A 55 9.01 -1.40 -7.51
N PHE A 56 7.86 -1.32 -6.83
CA PHE A 56 7.45 -0.10 -6.12
C PHE A 56 8.45 0.23 -5.01
N GLN A 57 8.82 -0.73 -4.15
CA GLN A 57 9.81 -0.52 -3.09
C GLN A 57 11.19 -0.11 -3.64
N GLU A 58 11.63 -0.69 -4.75
CA GLU A 58 12.86 -0.26 -5.43
C GLU A 58 12.75 1.19 -5.94
N THR A 59 11.58 1.59 -6.42
CA THR A 59 11.34 2.98 -6.85
C THR A 59 11.41 3.94 -5.67
N VAL A 60 10.80 3.59 -4.54
CA VAL A 60 10.92 4.36 -3.29
C VAL A 60 12.37 4.49 -2.87
N ALA A 61 13.11 3.38 -2.82
CA ALA A 61 14.52 3.35 -2.39
C ALA A 61 15.46 4.14 -3.33
N ARG A 62 15.14 4.22 -4.62
CA ARG A 62 15.90 5.05 -5.58
C ARG A 62 15.57 6.54 -5.47
N THR A 63 14.39 6.87 -4.98
CA THR A 63 13.89 8.26 -4.87
C THR A 63 14.23 8.89 -3.53
N CYS A 64 14.32 8.09 -2.48
CA CYS A 64 14.49 8.54 -1.10
C CYS A 64 15.69 7.87 -0.44
N GLU A 65 16.56 8.66 0.21
CA GLU A 65 17.66 8.14 1.04
C GLU A 65 17.18 7.49 2.34
N PRO A 66 16.21 8.10 3.10
CA PRO A 66 15.71 7.49 4.31
C PRO A 66 14.90 6.21 4.04
N PRO A 67 14.92 5.25 4.98
CA PRO A 67 14.17 4.00 4.81
C PRO A 67 12.65 4.20 4.98
N VAL A 68 11.88 3.26 4.46
CA VAL A 68 10.44 3.17 4.75
C VAL A 68 10.26 2.83 6.24
N GLN A 69 9.61 3.71 6.99
CA GLN A 69 9.30 3.53 8.42
C GLN A 69 7.83 3.17 8.65
N THR A 70 6.95 3.65 7.78
CA THR A 70 5.51 3.46 7.92
C THR A 70 4.92 3.03 6.59
N LEU A 71 4.02 2.06 6.63
CA LEU A 71 3.15 1.66 5.54
C LEU A 71 1.70 1.80 5.99
N ILE A 72 0.91 2.59 5.30
CA ILE A 72 -0.51 2.78 5.56
C ILE A 72 -1.28 1.96 4.53
N ASN A 73 -2.17 1.07 4.96
CA ASN A 73 -3.15 0.47 4.07
C ASN A 73 -4.47 1.24 4.17
N THR A 74 -4.97 1.73 3.04
CA THR A 74 -6.24 2.46 2.97
C THR A 74 -7.42 1.56 3.25
N HIS A 75 -7.37 0.30 2.78
CA HIS A 75 -8.36 -0.74 3.04
C HIS A 75 -7.76 -2.14 2.82
N HIS A 76 -8.57 -3.19 2.98
CA HIS A 76 -8.09 -4.58 3.07
C HIS A 76 -7.85 -5.29 1.72
N HIS A 77 -8.27 -4.73 0.58
CA HIS A 77 -8.20 -5.46 -0.69
C HIS A 77 -6.78 -5.88 -1.06
N ALA A 78 -6.68 -6.97 -1.81
CA ALA A 78 -5.44 -7.64 -2.16
C ALA A 78 -4.44 -6.74 -2.90
N ASP A 79 -4.93 -5.92 -3.81
CA ASP A 79 -4.12 -4.98 -4.59
C ASP A 79 -3.53 -3.84 -3.74
N HIS A 80 -3.96 -3.69 -2.48
CA HIS A 80 -3.44 -2.71 -1.53
C HIS A 80 -2.62 -3.35 -0.40
N THR A 81 -2.81 -4.65 -0.11
CA THR A 81 -2.26 -5.30 1.08
C THR A 81 -1.35 -6.49 0.80
N PHE A 82 -1.49 -7.17 -0.34
CA PHE A 82 -0.68 -8.36 -0.64
C PHE A 82 0.82 -8.07 -0.67
N GLY A 83 1.23 -6.87 -1.08
CA GLY A 83 2.62 -6.46 -1.05
C GLY A 83 3.16 -6.06 0.33
N ASN A 84 2.39 -6.15 1.41
CA ASN A 84 2.84 -5.76 2.75
C ASN A 84 4.12 -6.49 3.19
N PHE A 85 4.28 -7.76 2.80
CA PHE A 85 5.46 -8.57 3.15
C PHE A 85 6.76 -8.09 2.48
N VAL A 86 6.67 -7.27 1.44
CA VAL A 86 7.85 -6.66 0.78
C VAL A 86 8.36 -5.43 1.53
N ALA A 87 7.54 -4.83 2.40
CA ALA A 87 7.96 -3.70 3.22
C ALA A 87 9.14 -4.11 4.14
N PRO A 88 10.06 -3.18 4.46
CA PRO A 88 11.14 -3.48 5.38
C PRO A 88 10.62 -4.04 6.72
N PRO A 89 11.29 -5.04 7.33
CA PRO A 89 10.80 -5.69 8.57
C PRO A 89 10.62 -4.75 9.77
N HIS A 90 11.26 -3.59 9.75
CA HIS A 90 11.13 -2.57 10.79
C HIS A 90 10.01 -1.56 10.50
N ALA A 91 9.41 -1.59 9.32
CA ALA A 91 8.32 -0.68 8.98
C ALA A 91 7.05 -1.02 9.78
N THR A 92 6.41 0.00 10.32
CA THR A 92 5.12 -0.15 11.01
C THR A 92 3.98 -0.09 10.00
N ILE A 93 3.24 -1.18 9.88
CA ILE A 93 2.04 -1.22 9.02
C ILE A 93 0.84 -0.73 9.81
N VAL A 94 0.15 0.28 9.28
CA VAL A 94 -0.96 1.00 9.90
C VAL A 94 -2.22 0.86 9.05
N ALA A 95 -3.35 0.55 9.68
CA ALA A 95 -4.65 0.55 9.01
C ALA A 95 -5.81 0.72 10.00
N HIS A 96 -7.02 0.91 9.47
CA HIS A 96 -8.21 0.76 10.29
C HIS A 96 -8.33 -0.67 10.85
N ARG A 97 -8.87 -0.82 12.10
CA ARG A 97 -9.01 -2.14 12.74
C ARG A 97 -9.75 -3.16 11.87
N LYS A 98 -10.87 -2.76 11.27
CA LYS A 98 -11.62 -3.63 10.37
C LYS A 98 -10.81 -4.10 9.16
N ALA A 99 -9.91 -3.25 8.63
CA ALA A 99 -9.03 -3.66 7.52
C ALA A 99 -8.09 -4.78 7.97
N ARG A 100 -7.50 -4.67 9.17
CA ARG A 100 -6.70 -5.76 9.73
C ARG A 100 -7.50 -7.05 9.88
N ASP A 101 -8.70 -6.97 10.44
CA ASP A 101 -9.54 -8.14 10.68
C ASP A 101 -9.90 -8.84 9.35
N GLU A 102 -10.23 -8.09 8.31
CA GLU A 102 -10.51 -8.59 6.97
C GLU A 102 -9.26 -9.18 6.28
N VAL A 103 -8.09 -8.55 6.39
CA VAL A 103 -6.82 -9.10 5.88
C VAL A 103 -6.54 -10.48 6.47
N ILE A 104 -6.75 -10.65 7.78
CA ILE A 104 -6.57 -11.94 8.45
C ILE A 104 -7.61 -12.95 8.00
N ALA A 105 -8.88 -12.54 7.93
CA ALA A 105 -10.00 -13.42 7.60
C ALA A 105 -9.94 -13.91 6.15
N THR A 106 -9.60 -13.03 5.21
CA THR A 106 -9.54 -13.37 3.77
C THR A 106 -8.26 -14.09 3.37
N GLY A 107 -7.14 -13.79 4.03
CA GLY A 107 -5.84 -14.38 3.71
C GLY A 107 -5.55 -14.27 2.21
N THR A 108 -5.08 -15.35 1.59
CA THR A 108 -4.80 -15.44 0.14
C THR A 108 -5.97 -15.99 -0.68
N SER A 109 -7.17 -16.08 -0.12
CA SER A 109 -8.31 -16.71 -0.81
C SER A 109 -8.66 -16.05 -2.14
N ILE A 110 -8.47 -14.75 -2.27
CA ILE A 110 -8.72 -14.01 -3.50
C ILE A 110 -7.76 -14.45 -4.63
N ALA A 111 -6.52 -14.77 -4.31
CA ALA A 111 -5.55 -15.23 -5.29
C ALA A 111 -5.97 -16.57 -5.92
N ALA A 112 -6.63 -17.43 -5.14
CA ALA A 112 -7.16 -18.69 -5.64
C ALA A 112 -8.42 -18.51 -6.52
N ALA A 113 -9.13 -17.40 -6.37
CA ALA A 113 -10.36 -17.10 -7.10
C ALA A 113 -10.12 -16.42 -8.47
N PHE A 114 -8.92 -15.88 -8.71
CA PHE A 114 -8.57 -15.15 -9.93
C PHE A 114 -7.32 -15.74 -10.59
N GLU A 115 -7.51 -16.35 -11.76
CA GLU A 115 -6.45 -17.02 -12.53
C GLU A 115 -5.57 -16.07 -13.38
N GLY A 116 -5.87 -14.77 -13.41
CA GLY A 116 -5.20 -13.84 -14.33
C GLY A 116 -3.83 -13.35 -13.89
N PRO A 117 -3.66 -12.82 -12.67
CA PRO A 117 -2.38 -12.30 -12.21
C PRO A 117 -1.38 -13.39 -11.83
N ASP A 118 -0.10 -13.17 -12.16
CA ASP A 118 0.99 -13.87 -11.48
C ASP A 118 1.21 -13.19 -10.12
N TRP A 119 0.65 -13.78 -9.07
CA TRP A 119 0.69 -13.23 -7.73
C TRP A 119 2.09 -13.27 -7.10
N GLY A 120 2.92 -14.25 -7.45
CA GLY A 120 4.17 -14.55 -6.78
C GLY A 120 3.95 -15.28 -5.43
N ASP A 121 4.96 -15.26 -4.58
CA ASP A 121 4.95 -15.91 -3.26
C ASP A 121 4.39 -14.96 -2.19
N ILE A 122 3.07 -14.80 -2.16
CA ILE A 122 2.40 -13.88 -1.24
C ILE A 122 2.41 -14.41 0.20
N GLU A 123 2.94 -13.61 1.12
CA GLU A 123 2.83 -13.81 2.55
C GLU A 123 1.89 -12.74 3.15
N ILE A 124 0.89 -13.17 3.91
CA ILE A 124 -0.04 -12.25 4.55
C ILE A 124 0.62 -11.62 5.78
N VAL A 125 0.85 -10.31 5.70
CA VAL A 125 1.35 -9.50 6.81
C VAL A 125 0.29 -8.47 7.19
N PRO A 126 -0.51 -8.75 8.24
CA PRO A 126 -1.58 -7.85 8.64
C PRO A 126 -1.02 -6.58 9.30
N PRO A 127 -1.75 -5.46 9.23
CA PRO A 127 -1.37 -4.22 9.91
C PRO A 127 -1.06 -4.43 11.39
N PHE A 128 0.02 -3.84 11.86
CA PHE A 128 0.48 -3.95 13.26
C PHE A 128 -0.21 -2.91 14.16
N LEU A 129 -0.29 -1.66 13.70
CA LEU A 129 -0.92 -0.56 14.41
C LEU A 129 -2.31 -0.28 13.82
N CYS A 130 -3.33 -0.25 14.67
CA CYS A 130 -4.70 -0.02 14.22
C CYS A 130 -5.34 1.18 14.89
N PHE A 131 -6.20 1.88 14.13
CA PHE A 131 -7.08 2.92 14.64
C PHE A 131 -8.55 2.57 14.36
N GLU A 132 -9.50 3.27 15.00
CA GLU A 132 -10.94 3.06 14.81
C GLU A 132 -11.62 4.26 14.15
N ASP A 133 -11.39 5.47 14.63
CA ASP A 133 -12.02 6.65 14.07
C ASP A 133 -11.01 7.54 13.33
N ARG A 134 -9.90 7.86 14.00
CA ARG A 134 -8.90 8.79 13.49
C ARG A 134 -7.52 8.49 14.05
N LEU A 135 -6.52 8.67 13.21
CA LEU A 135 -5.10 8.70 13.59
C LEU A 135 -4.43 9.86 12.88
N THR A 136 -3.62 10.62 13.60
CA THR A 136 -2.74 11.64 13.00
C THR A 136 -1.30 11.19 13.13
N LEU A 137 -0.56 11.28 12.05
CA LEU A 137 0.89 11.09 12.03
C LEU A 137 1.55 12.28 11.33
N PHE A 138 2.82 12.47 11.57
CA PHE A 138 3.59 13.54 10.96
C PHE A 138 4.75 12.95 10.18
N VAL A 139 4.94 13.44 8.96
CA VAL A 139 6.13 13.21 8.15
C VAL A 139 6.87 14.55 8.12
N ASP A 140 7.84 14.72 9.01
CA ASP A 140 8.42 16.00 9.38
C ASP A 140 7.32 16.99 9.79
N ASP A 141 7.15 18.12 9.09
CA ASP A 141 6.10 19.11 9.38
C ASP A 141 4.78 18.83 8.64
N LEU A 142 4.74 17.80 7.77
CA LEU A 142 3.52 17.44 7.06
C LEU A 142 2.59 16.62 7.95
N GLU A 143 1.44 17.20 8.31
CA GLU A 143 0.39 16.48 9.03
C GLU A 143 -0.39 15.56 8.07
N CYS A 144 -0.45 14.28 8.40
CA CYS A 144 -1.22 13.27 7.68
C CYS A 144 -2.32 12.71 8.59
N GLN A 145 -3.58 12.88 8.22
CA GLN A 145 -4.73 12.38 8.96
C GLN A 145 -5.33 11.16 8.28
N LEU A 146 -5.41 10.05 9.00
CA LEU A 146 -6.16 8.87 8.63
C LEU A 146 -7.54 8.96 9.29
N ILE A 147 -8.60 8.94 8.49
CA ILE A 147 -9.97 9.17 8.98
C ILE A 147 -10.88 8.07 8.43
N HIS A 148 -11.50 7.32 9.34
CA HIS A 148 -12.61 6.44 8.98
C HIS A 148 -13.93 7.20 9.14
N PHE A 149 -14.73 7.28 8.08
CA PHE A 149 -15.96 8.09 8.07
C PHE A 149 -17.16 7.42 8.79
N GLY A 150 -16.98 6.22 9.34
CA GLY A 150 -18.02 5.52 10.08
C GLY A 150 -19.12 4.88 9.22
N THR A 151 -19.04 5.06 7.92
CA THR A 151 -19.98 4.48 6.93
C THR A 151 -19.21 3.71 5.87
N PRO A 152 -19.78 2.61 5.32
CA PRO A 152 -19.17 1.93 4.19
C PRO A 152 -19.06 2.86 2.97
N ALA A 153 -17.89 2.83 2.30
CA ALA A 153 -17.67 3.47 1.01
C ALA A 153 -17.38 2.38 -0.04
N HIS A 154 -16.13 2.25 -0.51
CA HIS A 154 -15.73 1.15 -1.38
C HIS A 154 -15.71 -0.18 -0.61
N THR A 155 -15.27 -0.13 0.65
CA THR A 155 -15.36 -1.24 1.60
C THR A 155 -16.03 -0.77 2.91
N THR A 156 -15.98 -1.59 3.95
CA THR A 156 -16.42 -1.22 5.31
C THR A 156 -15.29 -0.61 6.14
N ASN A 157 -14.09 -0.49 5.58
CA ASN A 157 -12.87 -0.17 6.32
C ASN A 157 -11.95 0.85 5.62
N ASP A 158 -12.51 1.59 4.66
CA ASP A 158 -11.81 2.70 4.01
C ASP A 158 -11.54 3.86 4.98
#